data_df9a156d1648f74055cc789ba9840186
#
_entry.id   df9a156d1648f74055cc789ba9840186
#
_cell.length_a   1.000
_cell.length_b   1.000
_cell.length_c   1.000
_cell.angle_alpha   90.00
_cell.angle_beta   90.00
_cell.angle_gamma   90.00
#
_symmetry.space_group_name_H-M   'P 1'
#
loop_
_entity.id
_entity.type
_entity.pdbx_description
1 polymer ?
#
loop_
_entity_poly.entity_id
_entity_poly.type
_entity_poly.pdbx_seq_one_letter_code
_entity_poly.pdbx_strand_id
1 'polypeptide(L)'
;MNSHSRVLTELNTQVDSLTPRSTPGSKLGRSRIERVKQMEKTLILDGNTRSALAATRSLGRKGVPVVVGAESDRTLSGDSRYCSESFTYPDPLENLRAFLSTLKAECSQRGIRVIFPMTEISMAAVLKHREEFRNFQLPFVEFSAFEAITHKWHLLKLAQRLNITIPQTHYIADARSLERVYRTLKFPVVLKPYRSMIWTKGHCTAASVKYAQSVCELERTVAQYEYFGRNPFLLQEYVRGQAHGIFALYDQGEAVASFAHRRLRENPPSGGVSVLCESVEKNPEAWKMARTILDYMAWHGVAMVEFKVTADGKPYLMEVNGRFWGSLQLAIDAGVDFPWLLYQLATGRVLDPIIGYATGVRSRWLLGDLARLCKVLAGNELPPGLPPPGRMRSILQFLDFFDSSTRCEENRWRDIRPFFSYLARFLLH
;
A
#
# COMPACT_ATOMS: atom_id res chain seq x y z
N MET A 1 9.71 7.64 34.72
CA MET A 1 10.18 8.29 33.48
C MET A 1 10.21 7.21 32.42
N ASN A 2 9.26 7.27 31.49
CA ASN A 2 8.81 6.16 30.66
C ASN A 2 9.69 5.93 29.45
N SER A 3 9.82 4.66 29.07
CA SER A 3 10.53 4.13 27.87
C SER A 3 10.21 4.84 26.55
N HIS A 4 9.08 5.55 26.46
CA HIS A 4 8.66 6.34 25.29
C HIS A 4 9.48 7.63 25.09
N SER A 5 10.08 8.18 26.15
CA SER A 5 10.91 9.39 26.06
C SER A 5 12.30 9.08 25.48
N ARG A 6 12.83 7.88 25.72
CA ARG A 6 14.14 7.45 25.19
C ARG A 6 14.15 7.24 23.69
N VAL A 7 13.09 6.61 23.14
CA VAL A 7 12.99 6.36 21.67
C VAL A 7 12.90 7.67 20.86
N LEU A 8 12.27 8.70 21.43
CA LEU A 8 12.19 10.02 20.76
C LEU A 8 13.53 10.77 20.81
N THR A 9 14.37 10.52 21.81
CA THR A 9 15.70 11.14 21.93
C THR A 9 16.71 10.45 21.02
N GLU A 10 16.61 9.13 20.84
CA GLU A 10 17.48 8.37 19.94
C GLU A 10 17.19 8.65 18.46
N LEU A 11 15.92 8.88 18.09
CA LEU A 11 15.58 9.32 16.72
C LEU A 11 16.07 10.74 16.40
N ASN A 12 16.17 11.61 17.38
CA ASN A 12 16.72 12.96 17.18
C ASN A 12 18.24 12.96 16.98
N THR A 13 18.98 12.02 17.57
CA THR A 13 20.44 11.93 17.45
C THR A 13 20.90 11.21 16.17
N GLN A 14 20.10 10.34 15.58
CA GLN A 14 20.45 9.66 14.32
C GLN A 14 20.20 10.51 13.07
N VAL A 15 19.30 11.50 13.13
CA VAL A 15 18.95 12.35 11.97
C VAL A 15 20.01 13.44 11.72
N ASP A 16 20.75 13.88 12.74
CA ASP A 16 21.77 14.93 12.60
C ASP A 16 23.12 14.44 12.03
N SER A 17 23.29 13.13 11.80
CA SER A 17 24.55 12.55 11.31
C SER A 17 24.62 12.28 9.80
N LEU A 18 23.57 12.60 9.04
CA LEU A 18 23.53 12.38 7.58
C LEU A 18 23.90 13.65 6.80
N THR A 19 25.18 14.01 6.77
CA THR A 19 25.73 14.96 5.79
C THR A 19 26.12 14.23 4.50
N PRO A 20 25.90 14.82 3.31
CA PRO A 20 26.25 14.17 2.05
C PRO A 20 27.76 14.10 1.86
N ARG A 21 28.29 12.90 1.66
CA ARG A 21 29.69 12.70 1.23
C ARG A 21 29.77 12.86 -0.28
N SER A 22 30.65 13.76 -0.71
CA SER A 22 31.07 13.96 -2.09
C SER A 22 31.81 12.74 -2.66
N THR A 23 31.43 12.31 -3.86
CA THR A 23 32.06 11.22 -4.61
C THR A 23 33.19 11.71 -5.49
N PRO A 24 34.32 10.99 -5.59
CA PRO A 24 35.33 11.21 -6.63
C PRO A 24 34.97 10.40 -7.89
N GLY A 25 35.04 11.04 -9.03
CA GLY A 25 34.83 10.39 -10.32
C GLY A 25 35.95 9.42 -10.70
N SER A 26 35.59 8.26 -11.24
CA SER A 26 36.53 7.40 -11.98
C SER A 26 35.92 6.97 -13.32
N LYS A 27 36.61 7.40 -14.39
CA LYS A 27 36.43 6.89 -15.74
C LYS A 27 37.01 5.47 -15.80
N LEU A 28 36.24 4.47 -16.17
CA LEU A 28 36.74 3.14 -16.53
C LEU A 28 36.03 2.61 -17.78
N GLY A 29 36.82 2.05 -18.66
CA GLY A 29 36.60 1.77 -20.06
C GLY A 29 35.51 0.73 -20.37
N ARG A 30 34.89 0.93 -21.53
CA ARG A 30 33.95 0.04 -22.18
C ARG A 30 34.67 -1.18 -22.75
N SER A 31 34.41 -2.35 -22.20
CA SER A 31 34.35 -3.63 -22.90
C SER A 31 33.66 -4.66 -22.01
N ARG A 32 32.33 -4.78 -22.13
CA ARG A 32 31.57 -5.84 -21.50
C ARG A 32 30.68 -6.48 -22.55
N ILE A 33 31.13 -7.62 -23.07
CA ILE A 33 30.28 -8.57 -23.80
C ILE A 33 29.07 -8.80 -22.91
N GLU A 34 27.88 -8.36 -23.34
CA GLU A 34 26.62 -8.64 -22.66
C GLU A 34 26.38 -10.14 -22.70
N ARG A 35 26.84 -10.87 -21.69
CA ARG A 35 26.23 -12.17 -21.38
C ARG A 35 24.76 -11.87 -21.12
N VAL A 36 23.85 -12.50 -21.86
CA VAL A 36 22.43 -12.51 -21.54
C VAL A 36 22.32 -12.99 -20.10
N LYS A 37 22.16 -12.03 -19.19
CA LYS A 37 22.13 -12.32 -17.76
C LYS A 37 20.85 -13.09 -17.50
N GLN A 38 20.97 -14.38 -17.11
CA GLN A 38 19.83 -15.22 -16.78
C GLN A 38 18.90 -14.48 -15.82
N MET A 39 17.57 -14.63 -16.00
CA MET A 39 16.59 -14.01 -15.13
C MET A 39 16.67 -14.62 -13.73
N GLU A 40 16.83 -13.77 -12.73
CA GLU A 40 16.90 -14.19 -11.34
C GLU A 40 15.52 -14.63 -10.83
N LYS A 41 15.43 -15.83 -10.24
CA LYS A 41 14.19 -16.35 -9.68
C LYS A 41 13.70 -15.44 -8.55
N THR A 42 12.45 -15.02 -8.63
CA THR A 42 11.84 -14.01 -7.76
C THR A 42 10.71 -14.62 -6.95
N LEU A 43 10.73 -14.40 -5.63
CA LEU A 43 9.64 -14.73 -4.73
C LEU A 43 8.70 -13.55 -4.57
N ILE A 44 7.41 -13.81 -4.75
CA ILE A 44 6.32 -12.90 -4.43
C ILE A 44 5.56 -13.47 -3.24
N LEU A 45 5.55 -12.76 -2.13
CA LEU A 45 4.79 -13.12 -0.93
C LEU A 45 3.32 -12.68 -1.05
N ASP A 46 2.51 -13.12 -0.10
CA ASP A 46 1.09 -12.74 0.05
C ASP A 46 0.26 -13.02 -1.21
N GLY A 47 0.40 -14.25 -1.73
CA GLY A 47 -0.16 -14.70 -3.01
C GLY A 47 -1.67 -14.48 -3.21
N ASN A 48 -2.42 -14.19 -2.15
CA ASN A 48 -3.86 -13.90 -2.21
C ASN A 48 -4.18 -12.41 -2.47
N THR A 49 -3.17 -11.54 -2.56
CA THR A 49 -3.38 -10.12 -2.84
C THR A 49 -3.44 -9.83 -4.34
N ARG A 50 -4.22 -8.81 -4.72
CA ARG A 50 -4.30 -8.35 -6.13
C ARG A 50 -2.97 -7.80 -6.64
N SER A 51 -2.20 -7.17 -5.75
CA SER A 51 -0.85 -6.71 -6.07
C SER A 51 0.11 -7.85 -6.38
N ALA A 52 0.04 -8.96 -5.64
CA ALA A 52 0.84 -10.15 -5.91
C ALA A 52 0.49 -10.75 -7.28
N LEU A 53 -0.79 -10.84 -7.63
CA LEU A 53 -1.21 -11.30 -8.97
C LEU A 53 -0.68 -10.39 -10.07
N ALA A 54 -0.78 -9.06 -9.90
CA ALA A 54 -0.28 -8.10 -10.87
C ALA A 54 1.23 -8.21 -11.07
N ALA A 55 2.00 -8.36 -9.97
CA ALA A 55 3.44 -8.55 -10.02
C ALA A 55 3.84 -9.90 -10.64
N THR A 56 3.15 -10.99 -10.29
CA THR A 56 3.36 -12.32 -10.89
C THR A 56 3.15 -12.28 -12.40
N ARG A 57 2.09 -11.65 -12.86
CA ARG A 57 1.80 -11.48 -14.28
C ARG A 57 2.83 -10.60 -15.00
N SER A 58 3.24 -9.51 -14.38
CA SER A 58 4.23 -8.60 -14.93
C SER A 58 5.56 -9.31 -15.16
N LEU A 59 6.11 -9.89 -14.10
CA LEU A 59 7.42 -10.56 -14.15
C LEU A 59 7.41 -11.82 -15.01
N GLY A 60 6.40 -12.67 -14.85
CA GLY A 60 6.31 -13.92 -15.60
C GLY A 60 6.15 -13.71 -17.10
N ARG A 61 5.44 -12.66 -17.56
CA ARG A 61 5.36 -12.28 -18.99
C ARG A 61 6.72 -11.90 -19.57
N LYS A 62 7.62 -11.41 -18.76
CA LYS A 62 8.99 -11.02 -19.15
C LYS A 62 10.00 -12.17 -18.98
N GLY A 63 9.50 -13.38 -18.66
CA GLY A 63 10.34 -14.57 -18.55
C GLY A 63 11.07 -14.71 -17.22
N VAL A 64 10.72 -13.92 -16.20
CA VAL A 64 11.24 -14.09 -14.84
C VAL A 64 10.58 -15.34 -14.24
N PRO A 65 11.35 -16.33 -13.72
CA PRO A 65 10.79 -17.44 -12.97
C PRO A 65 10.20 -16.92 -11.64
N VAL A 66 8.87 -16.97 -11.50
CA VAL A 66 8.16 -16.45 -10.33
C VAL A 66 7.75 -17.59 -9.40
N VAL A 67 8.17 -17.51 -8.15
CA VAL A 67 7.68 -18.34 -7.05
C VAL A 67 6.69 -17.52 -6.23
N VAL A 68 5.55 -18.12 -5.86
CA VAL A 68 4.54 -17.48 -5.02
C VAL A 68 4.49 -18.13 -3.65
N GLY A 69 4.65 -17.34 -2.59
CA GLY A 69 4.47 -17.79 -1.21
C GLY A 69 3.18 -17.23 -0.62
N ALA A 70 2.46 -18.03 0.18
CA ALA A 70 1.25 -17.59 0.88
C ALA A 70 0.94 -18.49 2.10
N GLU A 71 -0.05 -18.08 2.89
CA GLU A 71 -0.54 -18.85 4.04
C GLU A 71 -1.42 -20.05 3.65
N SER A 72 -1.84 -20.12 2.38
CA SER A 72 -2.73 -21.19 1.86
C SER A 72 -2.21 -21.76 0.55
N ASP A 73 -2.51 -23.04 0.30
CA ASP A 73 -2.04 -23.80 -0.87
C ASP A 73 -2.54 -23.22 -2.20
N ARG A 74 -3.81 -22.82 -2.23
CA ARG A 74 -4.41 -22.22 -3.42
C ARG A 74 -4.51 -20.71 -3.25
N THR A 75 -3.90 -19.99 -4.14
CA THR A 75 -3.83 -18.53 -4.05
C THR A 75 -4.17 -17.88 -5.38
N LEU A 76 -4.61 -16.64 -5.32
CA LEU A 76 -4.91 -15.84 -6.50
C LEU A 76 -3.71 -15.78 -7.47
N SER A 77 -2.51 -15.61 -6.96
CA SER A 77 -1.28 -15.50 -7.76
C SER A 77 -0.69 -16.87 -8.12
N GLY A 78 -0.83 -17.85 -7.23
CA GLY A 78 -0.38 -19.23 -7.47
C GLY A 78 -1.14 -19.91 -8.60
N ASP A 79 -2.42 -19.59 -8.79
CA ASP A 79 -3.24 -20.10 -9.89
C ASP A 79 -2.92 -19.44 -11.25
N SER A 80 -2.08 -18.41 -11.27
CA SER A 80 -1.65 -17.75 -12.51
C SER A 80 -0.74 -18.65 -13.34
N ARG A 81 -0.97 -18.68 -14.66
CA ARG A 81 -0.05 -19.38 -15.60
C ARG A 81 1.37 -18.83 -15.59
N TYR A 82 1.57 -17.65 -15.00
CA TYR A 82 2.86 -16.98 -14.86
C TYR A 82 3.56 -17.27 -13.53
N CYS A 83 2.93 -18.05 -12.64
CA CYS A 83 3.55 -18.64 -11.48
C CYS A 83 4.26 -19.93 -11.89
N SER A 84 5.55 -20.04 -11.61
CA SER A 84 6.34 -21.26 -11.90
C SER A 84 6.22 -22.30 -10.80
N GLU A 85 6.21 -21.85 -9.57
CA GLU A 85 6.18 -22.68 -8.35
C GLU A 85 5.42 -21.92 -7.25
N SER A 86 4.84 -22.65 -6.30
CA SER A 86 4.26 -22.08 -5.09
C SER A 86 4.60 -22.89 -3.86
N PHE A 87 4.54 -22.24 -2.68
CA PHE A 87 4.68 -22.91 -1.39
C PHE A 87 3.88 -22.19 -0.31
N THR A 88 3.63 -22.87 0.81
CA THR A 88 2.94 -22.30 1.97
C THR A 88 3.91 -21.94 3.07
N TYR A 89 3.56 -20.91 3.84
CA TYR A 89 4.25 -20.50 5.05
C TYR A 89 3.25 -20.19 6.17
N PRO A 90 3.66 -20.33 7.45
CA PRO A 90 2.84 -19.94 8.61
C PRO A 90 2.54 -18.44 8.62
N ASP A 91 1.36 -18.06 9.10
CA ASP A 91 1.01 -16.64 9.29
C ASP A 91 2.09 -15.94 10.14
N PRO A 92 2.74 -14.89 9.61
CA PRO A 92 3.77 -14.13 10.34
C PRO A 92 3.25 -13.45 11.61
N LEU A 93 1.93 -13.23 11.73
CA LEU A 93 1.29 -12.71 12.93
C LEU A 93 1.15 -13.77 14.03
N GLU A 94 0.92 -15.02 13.66
CA GLU A 94 0.78 -16.12 14.60
C GLU A 94 2.14 -16.70 14.99
N ASN A 95 3.03 -16.89 14.02
CA ASN A 95 4.33 -17.50 14.27
C ASN A 95 5.43 -16.90 13.38
N LEU A 96 5.93 -15.73 13.80
CA LEU A 96 6.98 -15.00 13.07
C LEU A 96 8.25 -15.84 12.86
N ARG A 97 8.68 -16.63 13.85
CA ARG A 97 9.90 -17.45 13.72
C ARG A 97 9.72 -18.56 12.68
N ALA A 98 8.60 -19.26 12.71
CA ALA A 98 8.31 -20.30 11.72
C ALA A 98 8.19 -19.69 10.31
N PHE A 99 7.55 -18.52 10.16
CA PHE A 99 7.49 -17.78 8.91
C PHE A 99 8.91 -17.50 8.36
N LEU A 100 9.77 -16.86 9.14
CA LEU A 100 11.12 -16.47 8.71
C LEU A 100 11.99 -17.70 8.37
N SER A 101 11.91 -18.77 9.18
CA SER A 101 12.67 -20.02 8.94
C SER A 101 12.20 -20.73 7.68
N THR A 102 10.90 -20.84 7.45
CA THR A 102 10.31 -21.39 6.22
C THR A 102 10.76 -20.57 5.02
N LEU A 103 10.66 -19.25 5.11
CA LEU A 103 11.03 -18.37 4.01
C LEU A 103 12.51 -18.54 3.60
N LYS A 104 13.43 -18.61 4.58
CA LYS A 104 14.86 -18.82 4.32
C LYS A 104 15.13 -20.19 3.69
N ALA A 105 14.48 -21.23 4.20
CA ALA A 105 14.64 -22.60 3.68
C ALA A 105 14.16 -22.69 2.22
N GLU A 106 12.96 -22.21 1.94
CA GLU A 106 12.37 -22.23 0.59
C GLU A 106 13.16 -21.35 -0.40
N CYS A 107 13.61 -20.17 0.03
CA CYS A 107 14.45 -19.32 -0.80
C CYS A 107 15.77 -20.01 -1.19
N SER A 108 16.42 -20.67 -0.24
CA SER A 108 17.69 -21.37 -0.46
C SER A 108 17.49 -22.60 -1.33
N GLN A 109 16.50 -23.44 -1.02
CA GLN A 109 16.21 -24.68 -1.73
C GLN A 109 15.80 -24.45 -3.18
N ARG A 110 15.00 -23.42 -3.45
CA ARG A 110 14.50 -23.09 -4.79
C ARG A 110 15.43 -22.19 -5.59
N GLY A 111 16.54 -21.73 -5.01
CA GLY A 111 17.46 -20.81 -5.68
C GLY A 111 16.86 -19.44 -5.96
N ILE A 112 15.99 -18.96 -5.08
CA ILE A 112 15.41 -17.61 -5.15
C ILE A 112 16.52 -16.60 -4.89
N ARG A 113 16.46 -15.46 -5.59
CA ARG A 113 17.46 -14.38 -5.44
C ARG A 113 16.82 -13.05 -5.05
N VAL A 114 15.57 -12.79 -5.44
CA VAL A 114 14.85 -11.55 -5.20
C VAL A 114 13.59 -11.86 -4.41
N ILE A 115 13.24 -11.05 -3.41
CA ILE A 115 12.04 -11.22 -2.58
C ILE A 115 11.21 -9.94 -2.62
N PHE A 116 9.93 -10.08 -2.97
CA PHE A 116 8.93 -9.00 -2.97
C PHE A 116 7.82 -9.28 -1.96
N PRO A 117 7.90 -8.75 -0.74
CA PRO A 117 6.76 -8.72 0.18
C PRO A 117 5.69 -7.76 -0.36
N MET A 118 4.41 -8.17 -0.30
CA MET A 118 3.31 -7.43 -0.90
C MET A 118 2.38 -6.77 0.12
N THR A 119 2.44 -7.16 1.38
CA THR A 119 1.64 -6.59 2.48
C THR A 119 2.53 -5.84 3.48
N GLU A 120 1.92 -5.02 4.33
CA GLU A 120 2.61 -4.34 5.42
C GLU A 120 3.20 -5.34 6.43
N ILE A 121 2.49 -6.47 6.64
CA ILE A 121 2.87 -7.50 7.61
C ILE A 121 4.13 -8.23 7.15
N SER A 122 4.12 -8.79 5.94
CA SER A 122 5.26 -9.50 5.38
C SER A 122 6.46 -8.56 5.17
N MET A 123 6.20 -7.32 4.74
CA MET A 123 7.23 -6.29 4.59
C MET A 123 7.91 -5.98 5.93
N ALA A 124 7.12 -5.69 6.97
CA ALA A 124 7.65 -5.42 8.30
C ALA A 124 8.45 -6.62 8.86
N ALA A 125 7.92 -7.85 8.70
CA ALA A 125 8.59 -9.07 9.14
C ALA A 125 9.97 -9.24 8.48
N VAL A 126 10.03 -9.13 7.15
CA VAL A 126 11.27 -9.33 6.39
C VAL A 126 12.26 -8.20 6.61
N LEU A 127 11.81 -6.93 6.59
CA LEU A 127 12.71 -5.78 6.78
C LEU A 127 13.29 -5.72 8.19
N LYS A 128 12.50 -6.04 9.22
CA LYS A 128 12.99 -6.09 10.61
C LYS A 128 14.08 -7.14 10.82
N HIS A 129 14.05 -8.20 10.02
CA HIS A 129 15.00 -9.31 10.06
C HIS A 129 15.91 -9.35 8.82
N ARG A 130 16.17 -8.19 8.19
CA ARG A 130 16.92 -8.05 6.93
C ARG A 130 18.26 -8.79 6.95
N GLU A 131 18.98 -8.77 8.06
CA GLU A 131 20.28 -9.44 8.21
C GLU A 131 20.19 -10.97 7.97
N GLU A 132 19.07 -11.58 8.30
CA GLU A 132 18.84 -12.99 8.01
C GLU A 132 18.66 -13.28 6.52
N PHE A 133 18.32 -12.24 5.74
CA PHE A 133 18.09 -12.29 4.29
C PHE A 133 19.18 -11.61 3.46
N ARG A 134 20.35 -11.32 4.04
CA ARG A 134 21.48 -10.63 3.37
C ARG A 134 21.97 -11.27 2.06
N ASN A 135 21.69 -12.56 1.86
CA ASN A 135 22.04 -13.29 0.64
C ASN A 135 21.00 -13.11 -0.49
N PHE A 136 19.91 -12.41 -0.23
CA PHE A 136 18.82 -12.16 -1.15
C PHE A 136 18.67 -10.67 -1.42
N GLN A 137 18.17 -10.32 -2.59
CA GLN A 137 17.88 -8.93 -2.93
C GLN A 137 16.53 -8.51 -2.35
N LEU A 138 16.56 -7.52 -1.49
CA LEU A 138 15.40 -6.86 -0.87
C LEU A 138 15.44 -5.38 -1.26
N PRO A 139 14.91 -5.00 -2.45
CA PRO A 139 15.02 -3.64 -2.96
C PRO A 139 14.01 -2.68 -2.30
N PHE A 140 14.11 -2.57 -1.01
CA PHE A 140 13.25 -1.73 -0.17
C PHE A 140 14.07 -0.99 0.87
N VAL A 141 13.53 0.10 1.35
CA VAL A 141 14.10 0.95 2.39
C VAL A 141 14.39 0.16 3.68
N GLU A 142 15.23 0.71 4.55
CA GLU A 142 15.49 0.14 5.87
C GLU A 142 14.24 0.14 6.75
N PHE A 143 14.16 -0.82 7.70
CA PHE A 143 12.98 -1.02 8.55
C PHE A 143 12.61 0.25 9.33
N SER A 144 13.58 1.02 9.82
CA SER A 144 13.33 2.26 10.57
C SER A 144 12.58 3.30 9.75
N ALA A 145 12.97 3.49 8.49
CA ALA A 145 12.29 4.41 7.57
C ALA A 145 10.89 3.89 7.18
N PHE A 146 10.77 2.58 6.93
CA PHE A 146 9.48 1.95 6.68
C PHE A 146 8.52 2.12 7.88
N GLU A 147 8.99 1.85 9.11
CA GLU A 147 8.19 1.99 10.33
C GLU A 147 7.77 3.45 10.58
N ALA A 148 8.65 4.40 10.33
CA ALA A 148 8.38 5.82 10.52
C ALA A 148 7.20 6.32 9.68
N ILE A 149 7.05 5.85 8.43
CA ILE A 149 5.97 6.28 7.54
C ILE A 149 4.69 5.45 7.69
N THR A 150 4.78 4.19 8.12
CA THR A 150 3.59 3.34 8.32
C THR A 150 2.88 3.67 9.63
N HIS A 151 3.58 4.23 10.61
CA HIS A 151 2.96 4.72 11.84
C HIS A 151 2.29 6.07 11.60
N LYS A 152 0.96 6.07 11.49
CA LYS A 152 0.15 7.24 11.07
C LYS A 152 0.48 8.53 11.82
N TRP A 153 0.69 8.46 13.15
CA TRP A 153 1.02 9.65 13.93
C TRP A 153 2.43 10.18 13.65
N HIS A 154 3.42 9.29 13.50
CA HIS A 154 4.79 9.69 13.17
C HIS A 154 4.84 10.35 11.78
N LEU A 155 4.16 9.77 10.80
CA LEU A 155 4.02 10.36 9.47
C LEU A 155 3.41 11.76 9.53
N LEU A 156 2.31 11.97 10.27
CA LEU A 156 1.68 13.28 10.36
C LEU A 156 2.57 14.31 11.05
N LYS A 157 3.31 13.92 12.09
CA LYS A 157 4.31 14.80 12.71
C LYS A 157 5.44 15.16 11.75
N LEU A 158 5.94 14.20 10.99
CA LEU A 158 6.92 14.44 9.95
C LEU A 158 6.38 15.41 8.89
N ALA A 159 5.16 15.18 8.42
CA ALA A 159 4.50 16.04 7.45
C ALA A 159 4.36 17.50 7.95
N GLN A 160 4.01 17.69 9.22
CA GLN A 160 3.97 19.03 9.84
C GLN A 160 5.34 19.71 9.83
N ARG A 161 6.41 18.99 10.20
CA ARG A 161 7.80 19.53 10.18
C ARG A 161 8.24 19.92 8.77
N LEU A 162 7.76 19.19 7.76
CA LEU A 162 8.05 19.44 6.34
C LEU A 162 7.08 20.44 5.69
N ASN A 163 6.22 21.10 6.46
CA ASN A 163 5.18 22.01 6.00
C ASN A 163 4.24 21.39 4.94
N ILE A 164 3.94 20.12 5.07
CA ILE A 164 3.02 19.39 4.20
C ILE A 164 1.61 19.50 4.76
N THR A 165 0.66 19.83 3.89
CA THR A 165 -0.75 19.96 4.27
C THR A 165 -1.33 18.63 4.72
N ILE A 166 -1.81 18.58 5.96
CA ILE A 166 -2.51 17.44 6.57
C ILE A 166 -3.86 17.91 7.12
N PRO A 167 -4.84 17.01 7.28
CA PRO A 167 -6.06 17.33 8.03
C PRO A 167 -5.75 17.66 9.49
N GLN A 168 -6.55 18.54 10.10
CA GLN A 168 -6.43 18.78 11.54
C GLN A 168 -6.60 17.45 12.29
N THR A 169 -5.62 17.10 13.11
CA THR A 169 -5.55 15.78 13.73
C THR A 169 -5.16 15.89 15.20
N HIS A 170 -5.93 15.23 16.06
CA HIS A 170 -5.63 15.05 17.49
C HIS A 170 -5.18 13.60 17.73
N TYR A 171 -4.10 13.43 18.49
CA TYR A 171 -3.68 12.14 19.00
C TYR A 171 -4.38 11.90 20.32
N ILE A 172 -5.17 10.84 20.38
CA ILE A 172 -5.91 10.42 21.55
C ILE A 172 -5.17 9.22 22.15
N ALA A 173 -4.48 9.45 23.27
CA ALA A 173 -3.68 8.43 23.94
C ALA A 173 -4.56 7.38 24.63
N ASP A 174 -5.68 7.83 25.19
CA ASP A 174 -6.70 7.03 25.86
C ASP A 174 -8.08 7.71 25.76
N ALA A 175 -9.15 6.97 26.00
CA ALA A 175 -10.52 7.48 25.90
C ALA A 175 -10.79 8.67 26.86
N ARG A 176 -10.07 8.77 27.99
CA ARG A 176 -10.26 9.87 28.97
C ARG A 176 -9.76 11.21 28.43
N SER A 177 -8.84 11.19 27.47
CA SER A 177 -8.32 12.42 26.85
C SER A 177 -9.26 13.01 25.78
N LEU A 178 -10.37 12.34 25.44
CA LEU A 178 -11.35 12.83 24.46
C LEU A 178 -12.01 14.14 24.85
N GLU A 179 -12.40 14.30 26.12
CA GLU A 179 -13.09 15.49 26.62
C GLU A 179 -12.31 16.79 26.36
N ARG A 180 -10.97 16.69 26.38
CA ARG A 180 -10.07 17.84 26.18
C ARG A 180 -10.15 18.42 24.77
N VAL A 181 -10.59 17.63 23.80
CA VAL A 181 -10.62 18.03 22.38
C VAL A 181 -12.03 18.36 21.88
N TYR A 182 -13.11 18.04 22.61
CA TYR A 182 -14.48 18.23 22.14
C TYR A 182 -14.78 19.65 21.60
N ARG A 183 -14.26 20.67 22.29
CA ARG A 183 -14.49 22.07 21.88
C ARG A 183 -13.77 22.49 20.60
N THR A 184 -12.78 21.70 20.17
CA THR A 184 -11.97 21.99 18.97
C THR A 184 -12.40 21.18 17.76
N LEU A 185 -13.30 20.19 17.96
CA LEU A 185 -13.74 19.31 16.89
C LEU A 185 -14.75 20.00 15.96
N LYS A 186 -14.53 19.79 14.67
CA LYS A 186 -15.49 20.12 13.61
C LYS A 186 -16.04 18.82 13.03
N PHE A 187 -17.32 18.57 13.26
CA PHE A 187 -17.96 17.36 12.76
C PHE A 187 -18.35 17.46 11.27
N PRO A 188 -18.35 16.31 10.52
CA PRO A 188 -17.98 14.97 10.96
C PRO A 188 -16.48 14.81 11.21
N VAL A 189 -16.11 13.90 12.12
CA VAL A 189 -14.74 13.52 12.41
C VAL A 189 -14.46 12.08 12.01
N VAL A 190 -13.18 11.79 11.77
CA VAL A 190 -12.68 10.46 11.37
C VAL A 190 -11.85 9.87 12.51
N LEU A 191 -12.26 8.71 13.00
CA LEU A 191 -11.47 7.92 13.96
C LEU A 191 -10.58 6.95 13.18
N LYS A 192 -9.28 7.13 13.30
CA LYS A 192 -8.29 6.25 12.64
C LYS A 192 -7.46 5.53 13.70
N PRO A 193 -7.43 4.19 13.69
CA PRO A 193 -6.47 3.46 14.51
C PRO A 193 -5.04 3.93 14.21
N TYR A 194 -4.17 3.93 15.20
CA TYR A 194 -2.76 4.34 15.02
C TYR A 194 -1.99 3.41 14.06
N ARG A 195 -2.44 2.16 13.94
CA ARG A 195 -2.00 1.16 12.95
C ARG A 195 -3.20 0.44 12.34
N SER A 196 -3.05 -0.07 11.14
CA SER A 196 -4.11 -0.84 10.45
C SER A 196 -4.34 -2.21 11.09
N MET A 197 -3.31 -2.76 11.75
CA MET A 197 -3.35 -4.01 12.50
C MET A 197 -3.03 -3.74 13.97
N ILE A 198 -3.87 -4.22 14.88
CA ILE A 198 -3.73 -4.00 16.33
C ILE A 198 -3.75 -5.34 17.06
N TRP A 199 -2.79 -5.53 17.96
CA TRP A 199 -2.73 -6.68 18.85
C TRP A 199 -3.66 -6.47 20.03
N THR A 200 -4.64 -7.36 20.18
CA THR A 200 -5.56 -7.35 21.33
C THR A 200 -5.67 -8.77 21.90
N LYS A 201 -5.32 -8.96 23.16
CA LYS A 201 -5.42 -10.25 23.88
C LYS A 201 -4.78 -11.45 23.16
N GLY A 202 -3.62 -11.24 22.52
CA GLY A 202 -2.89 -12.30 21.83
C GLY A 202 -3.37 -12.59 20.40
N HIS A 203 -4.39 -11.88 19.92
CA HIS A 203 -4.85 -11.94 18.53
C HIS A 203 -4.59 -10.62 17.82
N CYS A 204 -4.22 -10.69 16.55
CA CYS A 204 -4.10 -9.53 15.69
C CYS A 204 -5.44 -9.25 15.01
N THR A 205 -5.97 -8.05 15.21
CA THR A 205 -7.26 -7.64 14.65
C THR A 205 -7.07 -6.49 13.66
N ALA A 206 -7.67 -6.61 12.48
CA ALA A 206 -7.74 -5.50 11.53
C ALA A 206 -8.62 -4.39 12.10
N ALA A 207 -8.04 -3.22 12.28
CA ALA A 207 -8.73 -2.06 12.81
C ALA A 207 -9.16 -1.13 11.67
N SER A 208 -10.45 -0.87 11.56
CA SER A 208 -11.03 -0.06 10.50
C SER A 208 -11.27 1.39 10.92
N VAL A 209 -11.24 2.28 9.93
CA VAL A 209 -11.62 3.69 10.09
C VAL A 209 -13.11 3.78 10.40
N LYS A 210 -13.47 4.67 11.34
CA LYS A 210 -14.86 4.98 11.70
C LYS A 210 -15.11 6.47 11.57
N TYR A 211 -16.37 6.86 11.57
CA TYR A 211 -16.82 8.24 11.46
C TYR A 211 -17.76 8.56 12.60
N ALA A 212 -17.78 9.82 13.01
CA ALA A 212 -18.77 10.34 13.96
C ALA A 212 -19.26 11.72 13.52
N GLN A 213 -20.56 11.96 13.62
CA GLN A 213 -21.20 13.23 13.21
C GLN A 213 -21.52 14.13 14.42
N SER A 214 -21.30 13.63 15.63
CA SER A 214 -21.53 14.34 16.89
C SER A 214 -20.67 13.78 18.00
N VAL A 215 -20.56 14.49 19.13
CA VAL A 215 -19.87 14.01 20.33
C VAL A 215 -20.50 12.70 20.82
N CYS A 216 -21.81 12.60 20.89
CA CYS A 216 -22.51 11.40 21.33
C CYS A 216 -22.20 10.17 20.43
N GLU A 217 -22.12 10.36 19.11
CA GLU A 217 -21.73 9.28 18.19
C GLU A 217 -20.27 8.91 18.33
N LEU A 218 -19.40 9.89 18.57
CA LEU A 218 -17.98 9.66 18.85
C LEU A 218 -17.78 8.78 20.09
N GLU A 219 -18.42 9.13 21.20
CA GLU A 219 -18.35 8.37 22.46
C GLU A 219 -18.91 6.95 22.28
N ARG A 220 -20.07 6.83 21.60
CA ARG A 220 -20.64 5.53 21.28
C ARG A 220 -19.70 4.67 20.44
N THR A 221 -19.07 5.26 19.43
CA THR A 221 -18.12 4.56 18.56
C THR A 221 -16.91 4.08 19.35
N VAL A 222 -16.34 4.91 20.21
CA VAL A 222 -15.21 4.53 21.05
C VAL A 222 -15.58 3.42 22.05
N ALA A 223 -16.78 3.46 22.63
CA ALA A 223 -17.27 2.42 23.51
C ALA A 223 -17.56 1.09 22.79
N GLN A 224 -18.07 1.16 21.56
CA GLN A 224 -18.46 -0.02 20.76
C GLN A 224 -17.26 -0.80 20.26
N TYR A 225 -16.16 -0.14 19.90
CA TYR A 225 -14.99 -0.78 19.31
C TYR A 225 -13.84 -0.83 20.32
N GLU A 226 -13.61 -2.02 20.92
CA GLU A 226 -12.61 -2.27 21.97
C GLU A 226 -11.21 -1.72 21.62
N TYR A 227 -10.83 -1.76 20.34
CA TYR A 227 -9.53 -1.25 19.93
C TYR A 227 -9.37 0.27 20.07
N PHE A 228 -10.44 1.07 20.02
CA PHE A 228 -10.38 2.50 20.33
C PHE A 228 -10.36 2.77 21.84
N GLY A 229 -11.04 1.93 22.63
CA GLY A 229 -11.04 2.06 24.08
C GLY A 229 -9.71 1.72 24.75
N ARG A 230 -8.91 0.84 24.11
CA ARG A 230 -7.68 0.27 24.69
C ARG A 230 -6.38 0.74 24.05
N ASN A 231 -6.43 1.29 22.87
CA ASN A 231 -5.25 1.70 22.13
C ASN A 231 -5.33 3.17 21.73
N PRO A 232 -4.19 3.84 21.53
CA PRO A 232 -4.17 5.17 20.96
C PRO A 232 -4.82 5.19 19.57
N PHE A 233 -5.44 6.32 19.23
CA PHE A 233 -6.00 6.53 17.92
C PHE A 233 -5.92 8.01 17.51
N LEU A 234 -6.16 8.27 16.23
CA LEU A 234 -6.20 9.61 15.68
C LEU A 234 -7.65 10.03 15.50
N LEU A 235 -7.98 11.23 15.96
CA LEU A 235 -9.22 11.88 15.69
C LEU A 235 -8.94 13.03 14.69
N GLN A 236 -9.44 12.87 13.48
CA GLN A 236 -9.05 13.70 12.34
C GLN A 236 -10.28 14.39 11.74
N GLU A 237 -10.13 15.60 11.26
CA GLU A 237 -11.20 16.26 10.50
C GLU A 237 -11.52 15.48 9.23
N TYR A 238 -12.78 15.52 8.83
CA TYR A 238 -13.24 14.90 7.60
C TYR A 238 -13.01 15.83 6.39
N VAL A 239 -11.99 15.49 5.59
CA VAL A 239 -11.71 16.24 4.36
C VAL A 239 -12.64 15.77 3.24
N ARG A 240 -13.52 16.66 2.77
CA ARG A 240 -14.36 16.43 1.60
C ARG A 240 -13.52 16.57 0.34
N GLY A 241 -13.15 15.40 -0.25
CA GLY A 241 -12.30 15.38 -1.43
C GLY A 241 -12.27 14.01 -2.07
N GLN A 242 -11.79 13.96 -3.30
CA GLN A 242 -11.59 12.72 -4.03
C GLN A 242 -10.26 12.07 -3.58
N ALA A 243 -10.26 10.76 -3.44
CA ALA A 243 -9.04 10.03 -3.10
C ALA A 243 -8.13 9.92 -4.33
N HIS A 244 -6.89 10.37 -4.18
CA HIS A 244 -5.81 10.31 -5.16
C HIS A 244 -4.64 9.54 -4.58
N GLY A 245 -3.91 8.82 -5.45
CA GLY A 245 -2.65 8.18 -5.12
C GLY A 245 -1.54 8.73 -6.01
N ILE A 246 -0.41 9.06 -5.40
CA ILE A 246 0.87 9.25 -6.07
C ILE A 246 1.70 8.01 -5.79
N PHE A 247 2.21 7.38 -6.83
CA PHE A 247 3.00 6.16 -6.77
C PHE A 247 4.38 6.44 -7.31
N ALA A 248 5.40 5.94 -6.63
CA ALA A 248 6.77 6.17 -7.04
C ALA A 248 7.64 4.92 -6.82
N LEU A 249 8.67 4.82 -7.65
CA LEU A 249 9.84 3.98 -7.44
C LEU A 249 11.02 4.91 -7.20
N TYR A 250 11.78 4.61 -6.18
CA TYR A 250 12.99 5.33 -5.79
C TYR A 250 14.20 4.40 -5.77
N ASP A 251 15.34 4.94 -6.13
CA ASP A 251 16.65 4.33 -5.94
C ASP A 251 17.50 5.23 -5.05
N GLN A 252 17.75 4.81 -3.80
CA GLN A 252 18.60 5.50 -2.84
C GLN A 252 18.33 7.02 -2.72
N GLY A 253 17.04 7.39 -2.63
CA GLY A 253 16.61 8.78 -2.50
C GLY A 253 16.31 9.49 -3.83
N GLU A 254 16.60 8.87 -4.99
CA GLU A 254 16.33 9.45 -6.30
C GLU A 254 15.09 8.84 -6.94
N ALA A 255 14.17 9.69 -7.42
CA ALA A 255 12.93 9.24 -8.06
C ALA A 255 13.19 8.65 -9.44
N VAL A 256 12.90 7.37 -9.63
CA VAL A 256 13.10 6.63 -10.88
C VAL A 256 11.83 6.62 -11.75
N ALA A 257 10.68 6.40 -11.12
CA ALA A 257 9.39 6.34 -11.79
C ALA A 257 8.30 6.97 -10.94
N SER A 258 7.30 7.53 -11.60
CA SER A 258 6.11 8.03 -10.90
C SER A 258 4.85 7.85 -11.72
N PHE A 259 3.73 7.66 -11.01
CA PHE A 259 2.40 7.45 -11.57
C PHE A 259 1.36 8.09 -10.67
N ALA A 260 0.20 8.47 -11.21
CA ALA A 260 -0.92 8.96 -10.41
C ALA A 260 -2.25 8.35 -10.84
N HIS A 261 -3.11 8.11 -9.85
CA HIS A 261 -4.50 7.74 -10.11
C HIS A 261 -5.48 8.51 -9.20
N ARG A 262 -6.74 8.50 -9.58
CA ARG A 262 -7.86 8.87 -8.71
C ARG A 262 -8.78 7.67 -8.51
N ARG A 263 -9.38 7.57 -7.33
CA ARG A 263 -10.38 6.54 -7.03
C ARG A 263 -11.75 7.03 -7.47
N LEU A 264 -12.41 6.27 -8.33
CA LEU A 264 -13.77 6.56 -8.78
C LEU A 264 -14.81 5.90 -7.90
N ARG A 265 -14.51 4.69 -7.40
CA ARG A 265 -15.34 3.94 -6.44
C ARG A 265 -14.45 3.24 -5.42
N GLU A 266 -14.95 3.21 -4.17
CA GLU A 266 -14.26 2.59 -3.02
C GLU A 266 -15.19 1.58 -2.33
N ASN A 267 -14.64 0.55 -1.72
CA ASN A 267 -15.33 -0.39 -0.85
C ASN A 267 -14.68 -0.37 0.54
N PRO A 268 -15.39 0.03 1.61
CA PRO A 268 -16.80 0.48 1.64
C PRO A 268 -17.01 1.83 0.94
N PRO A 269 -18.28 2.19 0.63
CA PRO A 269 -18.63 3.48 0.01
C PRO A 269 -18.21 4.71 0.80
N SER A 270 -18.06 4.61 2.12
CA SER A 270 -17.60 5.67 3.02
C SER A 270 -16.11 6.01 2.86
N GLY A 271 -15.35 5.18 2.19
CA GLY A 271 -13.90 5.28 2.00
C GLY A 271 -13.20 4.00 2.38
N GLY A 272 -12.36 3.49 1.51
CA GLY A 272 -11.67 2.23 1.72
C GLY A 272 -10.77 1.88 0.56
N VAL A 273 -10.73 0.60 0.18
CA VAL A 273 -9.92 0.16 -0.96
C VAL A 273 -10.58 0.55 -2.28
N SER A 274 -9.77 0.90 -3.27
CA SER A 274 -10.25 1.21 -4.62
C SER A 274 -10.84 -0.04 -5.29
N VAL A 275 -12.06 0.09 -5.82
CA VAL A 275 -12.71 -0.93 -6.65
C VAL A 275 -12.86 -0.51 -8.11
N LEU A 276 -12.83 0.81 -8.37
CA LEU A 276 -12.64 1.40 -9.68
C LEU A 276 -11.74 2.61 -9.54
N CYS A 277 -10.68 2.66 -10.31
CA CYS A 277 -9.74 3.77 -10.35
C CYS A 277 -9.35 4.11 -11.79
N GLU A 278 -8.85 5.32 -11.97
CA GLU A 278 -8.48 5.88 -13.26
C GLU A 278 -7.11 6.55 -13.17
N SER A 279 -6.27 6.30 -14.17
CA SER A 279 -4.99 7.00 -14.33
C SER A 279 -5.22 8.47 -14.69
N VAL A 280 -4.55 9.37 -14.01
CA VAL A 280 -4.69 10.82 -14.18
C VAL A 280 -3.32 11.49 -14.21
N GLU A 281 -3.26 12.70 -14.70
CA GLU A 281 -2.08 13.54 -14.51
C GLU A 281 -1.81 13.77 -13.02
N LYS A 282 -0.54 13.87 -12.67
CA LYS A 282 -0.14 14.15 -11.30
C LYS A 282 -0.58 15.56 -10.92
N ASN A 283 -1.35 15.69 -9.83
CA ASN A 283 -1.53 16.98 -9.20
C ASN A 283 -0.15 17.52 -8.77
N PRO A 284 0.26 18.71 -9.24
CA PRO A 284 1.64 19.21 -9.03
C PRO A 284 1.98 19.37 -7.55
N GLU A 285 1.02 19.85 -6.73
CA GLU A 285 1.22 20.05 -5.30
C GLU A 285 1.30 18.69 -4.56
N ALA A 286 0.43 17.74 -4.88
CA ALA A 286 0.49 16.39 -4.32
C ALA A 286 1.80 15.68 -4.68
N TRP A 287 2.29 15.85 -5.92
CA TRP A 287 3.57 15.32 -6.33
C TRP A 287 4.75 15.95 -5.56
N LYS A 288 4.73 17.28 -5.41
CA LYS A 288 5.72 17.99 -4.61
C LYS A 288 5.74 17.49 -3.17
N MET A 289 4.58 17.34 -2.54
CA MET A 289 4.46 16.81 -1.17
C MET A 289 4.99 15.38 -1.05
N ALA A 290 4.63 14.50 -2.00
CA ALA A 290 5.09 13.12 -2.03
C ALA A 290 6.63 13.05 -2.15
N ARG A 291 7.21 13.83 -3.07
CA ARG A 291 8.66 13.94 -3.19
C ARG A 291 9.31 14.43 -1.91
N THR A 292 8.80 15.51 -1.32
CA THR A 292 9.37 16.07 -0.10
C THR A 292 9.49 15.02 1.02
N ILE A 293 8.50 14.14 1.17
CA ILE A 293 8.56 13.05 2.17
C ILE A 293 9.57 11.98 1.77
N LEU A 294 9.50 11.50 0.52
CA LEU A 294 10.29 10.36 0.06
C LEU A 294 11.78 10.74 -0.09
N ASP A 295 12.07 11.95 -0.58
CA ASP A 295 13.43 12.50 -0.66
C ASP A 295 14.03 12.68 0.76
N TYR A 296 13.26 13.24 1.72
CA TYR A 296 13.69 13.39 3.11
C TYR A 296 14.02 12.05 3.78
N MET A 297 13.26 11.00 3.46
CA MET A 297 13.46 9.64 3.99
C MET A 297 14.54 8.86 3.25
N ALA A 298 15.25 9.46 2.25
CA ALA A 298 16.17 8.76 1.35
C ALA A 298 15.57 7.44 0.85
N TRP A 299 14.32 7.51 0.36
CA TRP A 299 13.51 6.32 0.07
C TRP A 299 14.20 5.39 -0.92
N HIS A 300 13.99 4.07 -0.77
CA HIS A 300 14.43 3.06 -1.72
C HIS A 300 13.31 2.03 -1.91
N GLY A 301 13.00 1.70 -3.17
CA GLY A 301 11.91 0.82 -3.54
C GLY A 301 10.61 1.57 -3.85
N VAL A 302 9.49 0.85 -3.85
CA VAL A 302 8.18 1.40 -4.20
C VAL A 302 7.48 2.06 -3.01
N ALA A 303 6.72 3.11 -3.30
CA ALA A 303 5.84 3.75 -2.33
C ALA A 303 4.56 4.26 -2.98
N MET A 304 3.48 4.29 -2.21
CA MET A 304 2.22 4.96 -2.53
C MET A 304 1.95 6.03 -1.49
N VAL A 305 1.77 7.26 -1.91
CA VAL A 305 1.38 8.40 -1.07
C VAL A 305 -0.08 8.74 -1.36
N GLU A 306 -0.94 8.62 -0.36
CA GLU A 306 -2.38 8.85 -0.51
C GLU A 306 -2.78 10.26 -0.09
N PHE A 307 -3.64 10.87 -0.92
CA PHE A 307 -4.18 12.21 -0.70
C PHE A 307 -5.70 12.21 -0.81
N LYS A 308 -6.34 13.15 -0.09
CA LYS A 308 -7.66 13.67 -0.43
C LYS A 308 -7.47 15.01 -1.14
N VAL A 309 -7.97 15.11 -2.37
CA VAL A 309 -7.91 16.36 -3.15
C VAL A 309 -9.30 16.99 -3.15
N THR A 310 -9.39 18.18 -2.60
CA THR A 310 -10.64 18.94 -2.50
C THR A 310 -11.08 19.50 -3.86
N ALA A 311 -12.30 20.03 -3.95
CA ALA A 311 -12.85 20.52 -5.23
C ALA A 311 -12.05 21.70 -5.82
N ASP A 312 -11.37 22.47 -4.98
CA ASP A 312 -10.45 23.54 -5.37
C ASP A 312 -9.04 23.05 -5.73
N GLY A 313 -8.84 21.72 -5.74
CA GLY A 313 -7.59 21.10 -6.15
C GLY A 313 -6.53 20.94 -5.06
N LYS A 314 -6.81 21.36 -3.82
CA LYS A 314 -5.86 21.30 -2.70
C LYS A 314 -5.70 19.86 -2.18
N PRO A 315 -4.47 19.29 -2.16
CA PRO A 315 -4.23 17.98 -1.62
C PRO A 315 -4.00 18.03 -0.10
N TYR A 316 -4.51 17.01 0.59
CA TYR A 316 -4.25 16.72 1.99
C TYR A 316 -3.65 15.33 2.11
N LEU A 317 -2.47 15.22 2.71
CA LEU A 317 -1.83 13.93 2.94
C LEU A 317 -2.64 13.07 3.91
N MET A 318 -2.90 11.82 3.53
CA MET A 318 -3.64 10.85 4.34
C MET A 318 -2.76 9.78 4.94
N GLU A 319 -1.95 9.12 4.11
CA GLU A 319 -1.04 8.04 4.51
C GLU A 319 0.04 7.80 3.47
N VAL A 320 1.09 7.06 3.86
CA VAL A 320 2.13 6.55 2.96
C VAL A 320 2.23 5.03 3.15
N ASN A 321 2.18 4.31 2.04
CA ASN A 321 2.32 2.87 2.00
C ASN A 321 3.66 2.51 1.33
N GLY A 322 4.64 2.05 2.11
CA GLY A 322 5.99 1.70 1.66
C GLY A 322 6.09 0.34 0.99
N ARG A 323 5.10 -0.05 0.22
CA ARG A 323 4.93 -1.35 -0.43
C ARG A 323 4.11 -1.23 -1.71
N PHE A 324 4.00 -2.33 -2.44
CA PHE A 324 3.03 -2.41 -3.52
C PHE A 324 1.58 -2.23 -3.01
N TRP A 325 0.69 -1.77 -3.87
CA TRP A 325 -0.69 -1.36 -3.56
C TRP A 325 -1.72 -2.15 -4.35
N GLY A 326 -2.95 -2.20 -3.86
CA GLY A 326 -4.00 -3.04 -4.42
C GLY A 326 -4.35 -2.76 -5.89
N SER A 327 -4.27 -1.50 -6.33
CA SER A 327 -4.52 -1.08 -7.73
C SER A 327 -3.25 -1.08 -8.60
N LEU A 328 -2.26 -1.91 -8.30
CA LEU A 328 -0.99 -2.00 -9.03
C LEU A 328 -1.18 -2.28 -10.53
N GLN A 329 -2.18 -3.09 -10.86
CA GLN A 329 -2.48 -3.44 -12.25
C GLN A 329 -2.80 -2.21 -13.11
N LEU A 330 -3.40 -1.15 -12.54
CA LEU A 330 -3.68 0.09 -13.29
C LEU A 330 -2.39 0.76 -13.78
N ALA A 331 -1.37 0.86 -12.93
CA ALA A 331 -0.09 1.46 -13.33
C ALA A 331 0.56 0.68 -14.48
N ILE A 332 0.53 -0.66 -14.41
CA ILE A 332 1.04 -1.55 -15.48
C ILE A 332 0.25 -1.33 -16.78
N ASP A 333 -1.08 -1.27 -16.68
CA ASP A 333 -1.94 -1.07 -17.87
C ASP A 333 -1.78 0.34 -18.47
N ALA A 334 -1.42 1.31 -17.67
CA ALA A 334 -1.13 2.68 -18.09
C ALA A 334 0.31 2.88 -18.61
N GLY A 335 1.18 1.87 -18.50
CA GLY A 335 2.53 1.91 -19.05
C GLY A 335 3.66 2.05 -18.04
N VAL A 336 3.36 2.07 -16.73
CA VAL A 336 4.40 2.09 -15.67
C VAL A 336 4.43 0.73 -14.96
N ASP A 337 5.33 -0.13 -15.38
CA ASP A 337 5.46 -1.49 -14.86
C ASP A 337 6.38 -1.52 -13.63
N PHE A 338 5.87 -1.07 -12.49
CA PHE A 338 6.64 -0.99 -11.24
C PHE A 338 7.28 -2.31 -10.79
N PRO A 339 6.62 -3.49 -10.90
CA PRO A 339 7.27 -4.75 -10.56
C PRO A 339 8.50 -5.03 -11.42
N TRP A 340 8.42 -4.77 -12.71
CA TRP A 340 9.54 -4.95 -13.63
C TRP A 340 10.68 -3.99 -13.33
N LEU A 341 10.37 -2.71 -13.13
CA LEU A 341 11.37 -1.69 -12.79
C LEU A 341 12.08 -2.00 -11.48
N LEU A 342 11.33 -2.41 -10.45
CA LEU A 342 11.89 -2.82 -9.17
C LEU A 342 12.77 -4.08 -9.30
N TYR A 343 12.37 -5.04 -10.15
CA TYR A 343 13.18 -6.20 -10.47
C TYR A 343 14.49 -5.83 -11.19
N GLN A 344 14.43 -4.93 -12.16
CA GLN A 344 15.64 -4.42 -12.84
C GLN A 344 16.59 -3.76 -11.85
N LEU A 345 16.05 -2.91 -10.97
CA LEU A 345 16.81 -2.27 -9.90
C LEU A 345 17.47 -3.30 -8.99
N ALA A 346 16.71 -4.28 -8.48
CA ALA A 346 17.19 -5.35 -7.58
C ALA A 346 18.29 -6.20 -8.20
N THR A 347 18.28 -6.39 -9.51
CA THR A 347 19.23 -7.27 -10.22
C THR A 347 20.38 -6.51 -10.90
N GLY A 348 20.47 -5.19 -10.69
CA GLY A 348 21.47 -4.35 -11.33
C GLY A 348 21.39 -4.33 -12.85
N ARG A 349 20.18 -4.49 -13.41
CA ARG A 349 19.90 -4.32 -14.84
C ARG A 349 19.73 -2.84 -15.14
N VAL A 350 19.93 -2.47 -16.40
CA VAL A 350 19.61 -1.12 -16.87
C VAL A 350 18.10 -0.94 -16.78
N LEU A 351 17.68 0.18 -16.21
CA LEU A 351 16.25 0.51 -16.12
C LEU A 351 15.72 0.93 -17.49
N ASP A 352 14.55 0.41 -17.84
CA ASP A 352 13.85 0.86 -19.04
C ASP A 352 13.44 2.34 -18.86
N PRO A 353 13.63 3.17 -19.88
CA PRO A 353 13.26 4.57 -19.81
C PRO A 353 11.73 4.72 -19.69
N ILE A 354 11.29 5.56 -18.76
CA ILE A 354 9.88 5.88 -18.58
C ILE A 354 9.61 7.21 -19.28
N ILE A 355 8.98 7.15 -20.45
CA ILE A 355 8.66 8.32 -21.28
C ILE A 355 7.41 9.05 -20.75
N GLY A 356 6.56 8.35 -19.98
CA GLY A 356 5.30 8.83 -19.44
C GLY A 356 4.33 7.67 -19.23
N TYR A 357 3.08 8.00 -19.02
CA TYR A 357 2.01 6.99 -18.91
C TYR A 357 0.70 7.50 -19.52
N ALA A 358 -0.16 6.57 -19.90
CA ALA A 358 -1.48 6.88 -20.44
C ALA A 358 -2.43 7.33 -19.33
N THR A 359 -3.10 8.47 -19.50
CA THR A 359 -4.19 8.94 -18.65
C THR A 359 -5.55 8.43 -19.15
N GLY A 360 -6.58 8.41 -18.29
CA GLY A 360 -7.91 7.94 -18.66
C GLY A 360 -8.06 6.40 -18.69
N VAL A 361 -6.97 5.65 -18.46
CA VAL A 361 -7.06 4.19 -18.30
C VAL A 361 -7.77 3.87 -17.00
N ARG A 362 -8.76 2.97 -17.04
CA ARG A 362 -9.52 2.54 -15.87
C ARG A 362 -9.21 1.10 -15.50
N SER A 363 -9.14 0.83 -14.20
CA SER A 363 -8.97 -0.50 -13.64
C SER A 363 -10.08 -0.80 -12.64
N ARG A 364 -10.70 -1.97 -12.79
CA ARG A 364 -11.85 -2.40 -12.00
C ARG A 364 -11.56 -3.71 -11.28
N TRP A 365 -11.71 -3.70 -9.97
CA TRP A 365 -11.79 -4.91 -9.16
C TRP A 365 -13.26 -5.38 -9.10
N LEU A 366 -13.63 -6.31 -9.98
CA LEU A 366 -15.04 -6.68 -10.21
C LEU A 366 -15.75 -7.19 -8.96
N LEU A 367 -15.17 -8.14 -8.22
CA LEU A 367 -15.81 -8.71 -7.03
C LEU A 367 -15.86 -7.71 -5.88
N GLY A 368 -14.85 -6.86 -5.74
CA GLY A 368 -14.88 -5.75 -4.77
C GLY A 368 -15.95 -4.70 -5.10
N ASP A 369 -16.17 -4.43 -6.39
CA ASP A 369 -17.22 -3.49 -6.84
C ASP A 369 -18.62 -4.09 -6.66
N LEU A 370 -18.77 -5.42 -6.81
CA LEU A 370 -20.00 -6.14 -6.45
C LEU A 370 -20.29 -6.03 -4.94
N ALA A 371 -19.30 -6.29 -4.10
CA ALA A 371 -19.41 -6.14 -2.65
C ALA A 371 -19.80 -4.70 -2.25
N ARG A 372 -19.20 -3.69 -2.92
CA ARG A 372 -19.58 -2.29 -2.76
C ARG A 372 -21.05 -2.07 -3.14
N LEU A 373 -21.48 -2.59 -4.28
CA LEU A 373 -22.88 -2.45 -4.72
C LEU A 373 -23.84 -3.02 -3.68
N CYS A 374 -23.56 -4.21 -3.14
CA CYS A 374 -24.37 -4.80 -2.06
C CYS A 374 -24.48 -3.87 -0.84
N LYS A 375 -23.38 -3.25 -0.41
CA LYS A 375 -23.37 -2.27 0.70
C LYS A 375 -24.22 -1.04 0.39
N VAL A 376 -24.14 -0.50 -0.83
CA VAL A 376 -24.97 0.64 -1.26
C VAL A 376 -26.47 0.28 -1.26
N LEU A 377 -26.82 -0.89 -1.77
CA LEU A 377 -28.22 -1.35 -1.80
C LEU A 377 -28.78 -1.59 -0.39
N ALA A 378 -27.95 -2.10 0.51
CA ALA A 378 -28.30 -2.29 1.92
C ALA A 378 -28.29 -0.99 2.75
N GLY A 379 -27.73 0.10 2.21
CA GLY A 379 -27.59 1.37 2.94
C GLY A 379 -26.48 1.36 4.01
N ASN A 380 -25.53 0.43 3.89
CA ASN A 380 -24.47 0.24 4.87
C ASN A 380 -23.18 1.00 4.51
N GLU A 381 -22.45 1.46 5.53
CA GLU A 381 -21.13 2.09 5.41
C GLU A 381 -21.09 3.23 4.38
N LEU A 382 -22.11 4.09 4.41
CA LEU A 382 -22.22 5.24 3.53
C LEU A 382 -21.34 6.42 4.00
N PRO A 383 -20.94 7.34 3.08
CA PRO A 383 -20.13 8.49 3.46
C PRO A 383 -20.86 9.40 4.45
N PRO A 384 -20.22 9.88 5.51
CA PRO A 384 -20.87 10.77 6.48
C PRO A 384 -21.18 12.14 5.86
N GLY A 385 -22.38 12.66 6.14
CA GLY A 385 -22.80 13.99 5.71
C GLY A 385 -22.91 14.17 4.19
N LEU A 386 -22.97 13.09 3.43
CA LEU A 386 -23.26 13.08 1.99
C LEU A 386 -24.55 12.29 1.73
N PRO A 387 -25.33 12.66 0.71
CA PRO A 387 -26.47 11.87 0.31
C PRO A 387 -25.98 10.47 -0.14
N PRO A 388 -26.74 9.41 0.20
CA PRO A 388 -26.39 8.07 -0.25
C PRO A 388 -26.34 8.00 -1.78
N PRO A 389 -25.42 7.22 -2.36
CA PRO A 389 -25.40 6.98 -3.79
C PRO A 389 -26.76 6.43 -4.24
N GLY A 390 -27.32 6.99 -5.33
CA GLY A 390 -28.61 6.51 -5.85
C GLY A 390 -28.52 5.01 -6.21
N ARG A 391 -29.42 4.20 -5.67
CA ARG A 391 -29.42 2.73 -5.85
C ARG A 391 -29.44 2.35 -7.34
N MET A 392 -30.41 2.88 -8.11
CA MET A 392 -30.54 2.61 -9.54
C MET A 392 -29.29 3.06 -10.30
N ARG A 393 -28.76 4.25 -10.01
CA ARG A 393 -27.52 4.75 -10.61
C ARG A 393 -26.34 3.82 -10.32
N SER A 394 -26.25 3.30 -9.10
CA SER A 394 -25.17 2.38 -8.70
C SER A 394 -25.26 1.04 -9.43
N ILE A 395 -26.50 0.52 -9.66
CA ILE A 395 -26.72 -0.69 -10.45
C ILE A 395 -26.29 -0.45 -11.91
N LEU A 396 -26.75 0.64 -12.54
CA LEU A 396 -26.37 0.97 -13.92
C LEU A 396 -24.87 1.15 -14.08
N GLN A 397 -24.21 1.85 -13.14
CA GLN A 397 -22.77 2.00 -13.12
C GLN A 397 -22.01 0.68 -12.93
N PHE A 398 -22.58 -0.27 -12.19
CA PHE A 398 -21.99 -1.60 -12.03
C PHE A 398 -22.13 -2.42 -13.32
N LEU A 399 -23.25 -2.32 -14.01
CA LEU A 399 -23.55 -3.04 -15.26
C LEU A 399 -22.85 -2.43 -16.50
N ASP A 400 -22.15 -1.33 -16.33
CA ASP A 400 -21.37 -0.74 -17.41
C ASP A 400 -20.08 -1.56 -17.67
N PHE A 401 -20.23 -2.59 -18.50
CA PHE A 401 -19.16 -3.47 -18.96
C PHE A 401 -18.64 -3.08 -20.35
N PHE A 402 -19.28 -2.13 -21.02
CA PHE A 402 -18.97 -1.75 -22.40
C PHE A 402 -17.97 -0.59 -22.51
N ASP A 403 -17.57 -0.01 -21.39
CA ASP A 403 -16.53 1.00 -21.39
C ASP A 403 -15.17 0.37 -21.75
N SER A 404 -14.73 0.59 -22.98
CA SER A 404 -13.47 0.06 -23.53
C SER A 404 -12.23 0.57 -22.79
N SER A 405 -12.34 1.69 -22.07
CA SER A 405 -11.26 2.23 -21.23
C SER A 405 -11.08 1.46 -19.92
N THR A 406 -12.09 0.69 -19.50
CA THR A 406 -12.11 -0.04 -18.24
C THR A 406 -11.62 -1.48 -18.42
N ARG A 407 -10.55 -1.85 -17.71
CA ARG A 407 -9.97 -3.19 -17.66
C ARG A 407 -10.19 -3.83 -16.32
N CYS A 408 -10.59 -5.10 -16.29
CA CYS A 408 -10.67 -5.84 -15.03
C CYS A 408 -9.27 -6.27 -14.56
N GLU A 409 -9.05 -6.24 -13.24
CA GLU A 409 -7.76 -6.61 -12.66
C GLU A 409 -7.52 -8.11 -12.72
N GLU A 410 -8.48 -8.92 -12.27
CA GLU A 410 -8.34 -10.38 -12.18
C GLU A 410 -8.73 -11.09 -13.48
N ASN A 411 -9.74 -10.58 -14.16
CA ASN A 411 -10.32 -11.19 -15.36
C ASN A 411 -9.50 -10.84 -16.60
N ARG A 412 -8.47 -11.63 -16.91
CA ARG A 412 -7.59 -11.46 -18.07
C ARG A 412 -7.64 -12.71 -18.94
N TRP A 413 -8.05 -12.58 -20.20
CA TRP A 413 -8.18 -13.69 -21.13
C TRP A 413 -6.94 -14.59 -21.26
N ARG A 414 -5.77 -13.98 -21.20
CA ARG A 414 -4.49 -14.72 -21.28
C ARG A 414 -4.13 -15.43 -19.98
N ASP A 415 -4.87 -15.18 -18.88
CA ASP A 415 -4.61 -15.74 -17.55
C ASP A 415 -5.89 -15.69 -16.70
N ILE A 416 -6.89 -16.48 -17.09
CA ILE A 416 -8.24 -16.42 -16.50
C ILE A 416 -8.39 -17.29 -15.24
N ARG A 417 -7.52 -18.28 -15.02
CA ARG A 417 -7.62 -19.20 -13.87
C ARG A 417 -7.72 -18.48 -12.53
N PRO A 418 -6.90 -17.44 -12.23
CA PRO A 418 -7.01 -16.69 -10.97
C PRO A 418 -8.41 -16.14 -10.71
N PHE A 419 -9.11 -15.69 -11.74
CA PHE A 419 -10.46 -15.16 -11.61
C PHE A 419 -11.45 -16.22 -11.15
N PHE A 420 -11.45 -17.41 -11.77
CA PHE A 420 -12.36 -18.48 -11.38
C PHE A 420 -12.09 -19.03 -9.99
N SER A 421 -10.82 -19.18 -9.61
CA SER A 421 -10.45 -19.57 -8.25
C SER A 421 -10.88 -18.54 -7.21
N TYR A 422 -10.79 -17.27 -7.54
CA TYR A 422 -11.22 -16.18 -6.67
C TYR A 422 -12.74 -16.11 -6.56
N LEU A 423 -13.45 -16.25 -7.68
CA LEU A 423 -14.91 -16.30 -7.73
C LEU A 423 -15.47 -17.46 -6.90
N ALA A 424 -14.90 -18.66 -7.04
CA ALA A 424 -15.31 -19.83 -6.26
C ALA A 424 -15.17 -19.56 -4.74
N ARG A 425 -14.06 -18.96 -4.30
CA ARG A 425 -13.87 -18.58 -2.90
C ARG A 425 -14.85 -17.49 -2.44
N PHE A 426 -15.11 -16.50 -3.28
CA PHE A 426 -16.06 -15.42 -2.97
C PHE A 426 -17.49 -15.91 -2.79
N LEU A 427 -17.88 -16.96 -3.50
CA LEU A 427 -19.23 -17.56 -3.40
C LEU A 427 -19.38 -18.53 -2.21
N LEU A 428 -18.27 -19.02 -1.65
CA LEU A 428 -18.26 -19.95 -0.51
C LEU A 428 -18.19 -19.24 0.85
N HIS A 429 -17.95 -17.93 0.87
CA HIS A 429 -17.90 -17.06 2.05
C HIS A 429 -18.96 -15.96 1.96
#